data_99e7e9d06c1d6e82e03ae7c870369538
#
_entry.id   99e7e9d06c1d6e82e03ae7c870369538
#
_cell.length_a   1.000
_cell.length_b   1.000
_cell.length_c   1.000
_cell.angle_alpha   90.00
_cell.angle_beta   90.00
_cell.angle_gamma   90.00
#
_symmetry.space_group_name_H-M   'P 1'
#
loop_
_entity.id
_entity.type
_entity.pdbx_description
1 polymer ?
#
loop_
_entity_poly.entity_id
_entity_poly.type
_entity_poly.pdbx_seq_one_letter_code
_entity_poly.pdbx_strand_id
1 'polypeptide(L)'
;MRKSLIITAVLGALAAPSFVFAADAAAAPDLTVAYNVGLYSQYIFRGLTQTDRKPALQGGIDLTHSSGFYLGMWGSNISWLRDAWGPGATEEATYYKKGGNLELDIYGGYRYNFSDTGLGIDVGALQYWYPGTERGRENGWAKANTTELYGALNYKWAQAKISGVVSEDAWGWGKYQGYDKNARGTYYAEINLTPPIGEWVGGGALAGVTGIVHVARQEFSESDMNASYTDYKLGLQKAFDGGVNLGAYWTGTSGAKDASWTYNGKNIGESTGTAYIQKTF
;
A
#
# COMPACT_ATOMS: atom_id res chain seq x y z
N MET A 1 -4.59 37.54 0.42
CA MET A 1 -5.21 36.33 -0.16
C MET A 1 -4.22 35.20 0.03
N ARG A 2 -4.42 34.35 1.04
CA ARG A 2 -3.58 33.18 1.29
C ARG A 2 -4.15 32.05 0.42
N LYS A 3 -3.39 31.64 -0.60
CA LYS A 3 -3.72 30.45 -1.39
C LYS A 3 -3.43 29.23 -0.50
N SER A 4 -4.48 28.53 -0.08
CA SER A 4 -4.33 27.25 0.59
C SER A 4 -3.76 26.25 -0.41
N LEU A 5 -2.52 25.82 -0.20
CA LEU A 5 -1.93 24.70 -0.91
C LEU A 5 -2.64 23.40 -0.46
N ILE A 6 -3.29 22.76 -1.38
CA ILE A 6 -3.80 21.40 -1.20
C ILE A 6 -2.59 20.47 -1.28
N ILE A 7 -2.09 20.01 -0.14
CA ILE A 7 -1.01 19.01 -0.09
C ILE A 7 -1.66 17.65 -0.15
N THR A 8 -1.59 17.03 -1.33
CA THR A 8 -1.99 15.65 -1.54
C THR A 8 -0.77 14.76 -1.28
N ALA A 9 -0.62 14.24 -0.08
CA ALA A 9 0.41 13.25 0.20
C ALA A 9 -0.09 11.87 -0.28
N VAL A 10 0.53 11.32 -1.31
CA VAL A 10 0.26 9.97 -1.80
C VAL A 10 1.42 9.08 -1.38
N LEU A 11 1.19 8.27 -0.35
CA LEU A 11 2.10 7.20 0.04
C LEU A 11 1.87 6.00 -0.88
N GLY A 12 2.91 5.56 -1.58
CA GLY A 12 2.85 4.43 -2.48
C GLY A 12 2.41 3.13 -1.79
N ALA A 13 1.62 2.35 -2.50
CA ALA A 13 1.08 1.04 -2.16
C ALA A 13 0.14 1.01 -0.96
N LEU A 14 -1.03 1.41 -1.15
CA LEU A 14 -2.24 1.72 -0.43
C LEU A 14 -2.33 3.22 -0.20
N ALA A 15 -2.74 3.95 -1.25
CA ALA A 15 -3.09 5.36 -1.12
C ALA A 15 -4.29 5.47 -0.18
N ALA A 16 -4.03 5.66 1.10
CA ALA A 16 -5.03 6.33 1.91
C ALA A 16 -5.19 7.70 1.25
N PRO A 17 -6.37 8.05 0.70
CA PRO A 17 -6.59 9.35 0.11
C PRO A 17 -6.27 10.40 1.16
N SER A 18 -5.44 11.34 0.78
CA SER A 18 -4.96 12.40 1.65
C SER A 18 -6.15 13.22 2.14
N PHE A 19 -6.19 13.49 3.43
CA PHE A 19 -7.20 14.36 4.01
C PHE A 19 -6.99 15.78 3.50
N VAL A 20 -7.93 16.27 2.69
CA VAL A 20 -8.03 17.69 2.34
C VAL A 20 -8.90 18.34 3.42
N PHE A 21 -8.29 19.17 4.27
CA PHE A 21 -9.05 20.06 5.12
C PHE A 21 -9.58 21.19 4.24
N ALA A 22 -10.86 21.16 3.92
CA ALA A 22 -11.52 22.24 3.20
C ALA A 22 -11.65 23.46 4.15
N ALA A 23 -11.00 24.55 3.79
CA ALA A 23 -11.40 25.88 4.28
C ALA A 23 -12.61 26.35 3.47
N ASP A 24 -13.56 27.04 4.11
CA ASP A 24 -14.80 27.58 3.57
C ASP A 24 -14.72 28.00 2.09
N ALA A 25 -15.38 27.24 1.24
CA ALA A 25 -15.63 27.59 -0.16
C ALA A 25 -16.97 26.96 -0.56
N ALA A 26 -17.62 27.50 -1.60
CA ALA A 26 -18.91 27.10 -2.15
C ALA A 26 -19.17 25.59 -2.01
N ALA A 27 -20.42 25.20 -1.70
CA ALA A 27 -20.84 23.82 -1.41
C ALA A 27 -20.08 22.83 -2.28
N ALA A 28 -19.23 22.00 -1.65
CA ALA A 28 -18.48 20.97 -2.35
C ALA A 28 -19.49 20.06 -3.10
N PRO A 29 -19.19 19.58 -4.30
CA PRO A 29 -20.07 18.66 -5.02
C PRO A 29 -20.29 17.41 -4.15
N ASP A 30 -21.50 16.86 -4.18
CA ASP A 30 -21.86 15.67 -3.40
C ASP A 30 -20.95 14.48 -3.72
N LEU A 31 -20.40 14.42 -4.93
CA LEU A 31 -19.47 13.39 -5.38
C LEU A 31 -18.21 14.03 -5.99
N THR A 32 -17.06 13.65 -5.46
CA THR A 32 -15.74 14.02 -6.01
C THR A 32 -15.07 12.80 -6.60
N VAL A 33 -14.46 12.97 -7.78
CA VAL A 33 -13.67 11.93 -8.46
C VAL A 33 -12.23 12.41 -8.54
N ALA A 34 -11.29 11.57 -8.14
CA ALA A 34 -9.86 11.81 -8.27
C ALA A 34 -9.20 10.67 -9.04
N TYR A 35 -8.20 10.98 -9.84
CA TYR A 35 -7.39 10.00 -10.56
C TYR A 35 -5.92 10.19 -10.23
N ASN A 36 -5.18 9.10 -10.27
CA ASN A 36 -3.72 9.20 -10.20
C ASN A 36 -3.08 8.20 -11.15
N VAL A 37 -1.87 8.53 -11.61
CA VAL A 37 -0.99 7.64 -12.34
C VAL A 37 0.45 7.95 -11.96
N GLY A 38 1.28 6.92 -11.79
CA GLY A 38 2.67 7.07 -11.40
C GLY A 38 3.58 6.02 -12.00
N LEU A 39 4.82 6.42 -12.26
CA LEU A 39 5.88 5.53 -12.64
C LEU A 39 6.88 5.45 -11.49
N TYR A 40 7.11 4.25 -11.02
CA TYR A 40 7.99 3.93 -9.89
C TYR A 40 9.16 3.08 -10.38
N SER A 41 10.35 3.26 -9.80
CA SER A 41 11.50 2.40 -10.11
C SER A 41 11.28 0.94 -9.70
N GLN A 42 10.37 0.70 -8.75
CA GLN A 42 9.83 -0.60 -8.35
C GLN A 42 8.55 -0.43 -7.53
N TYR A 43 7.76 -1.49 -7.39
CA TYR A 43 6.62 -1.53 -6.50
C TYR A 43 7.02 -2.16 -5.16
N ILE A 44 6.85 -1.44 -4.06
CA ILE A 44 7.05 -1.95 -2.68
C ILE A 44 5.71 -2.02 -1.97
N PHE A 45 5.33 -3.22 -1.55
CA PHE A 45 4.16 -3.47 -0.71
C PHE A 45 4.62 -3.97 0.66
N ARG A 46 4.30 -3.24 1.74
CA ARG A 46 4.67 -3.60 3.12
C ARG A 46 6.14 -4.01 3.25
N GLY A 47 7.06 -3.22 2.69
CA GLY A 47 8.49 -3.48 2.73
C GLY A 47 9.04 -4.50 1.71
N LEU A 48 8.16 -5.21 0.98
CA LEU A 48 8.52 -6.27 0.05
C LEU A 48 8.41 -5.79 -1.41
N THR A 49 9.44 -6.02 -2.25
CA THR A 49 9.32 -5.71 -3.68
C THR A 49 8.36 -6.67 -4.37
N GLN A 50 7.44 -6.11 -5.16
CA GLN A 50 6.41 -6.86 -5.90
C GLN A 50 6.79 -7.04 -7.38
N THR A 51 7.85 -6.38 -7.83
CA THR A 51 8.27 -6.33 -9.24
C THR A 51 9.72 -6.79 -9.43
N ASP A 52 10.29 -7.55 -8.50
CA ASP A 52 11.70 -7.98 -8.53
C ASP A 52 12.65 -6.78 -8.81
N ARG A 53 12.39 -5.65 -8.14
CA ARG A 53 13.12 -4.37 -8.29
C ARG A 53 13.11 -3.80 -9.71
N LYS A 54 12.08 -4.12 -10.51
CA LYS A 54 11.86 -3.58 -11.86
C LYS A 54 10.78 -2.50 -11.86
N PRO A 55 10.71 -1.64 -12.89
CA PRO A 55 9.75 -0.54 -12.94
C PRO A 55 8.29 -0.98 -12.80
N ALA A 56 7.52 -0.16 -12.11
CA ALA A 56 6.08 -0.33 -11.91
C ALA A 56 5.31 0.88 -12.42
N LEU A 57 4.27 0.63 -13.23
CA LEU A 57 3.25 1.58 -13.58
C LEU A 57 2.06 1.36 -12.64
N GLN A 58 1.68 2.40 -11.91
CA GLN A 58 0.63 2.35 -10.90
C GLN A 58 -0.41 3.44 -11.16
N GLY A 59 -1.66 3.18 -10.81
CA GLY A 59 -2.69 4.19 -10.94
C GLY A 59 -4.00 3.78 -10.31
N GLY A 60 -4.87 4.76 -10.08
CA GLY A 60 -6.15 4.53 -9.44
C GLY A 60 -7.18 5.60 -9.69
N ILE A 61 -8.39 5.30 -9.26
CA ILE A 61 -9.56 6.19 -9.26
C ILE A 61 -10.23 6.09 -7.89
N ASP A 62 -10.58 7.25 -7.34
CA ASP A 62 -11.27 7.39 -6.07
C ASP A 62 -12.56 8.19 -6.26
N LEU A 63 -13.66 7.68 -5.74
CA LEU A 63 -14.95 8.32 -5.63
C LEU A 63 -15.20 8.64 -4.16
N THR A 64 -15.42 9.91 -3.82
CA THR A 64 -15.72 10.33 -2.44
C THR A 64 -17.03 11.10 -2.42
N HIS A 65 -17.96 10.68 -1.57
CA HIS A 65 -19.23 11.36 -1.32
C HIS A 65 -19.12 12.31 -0.13
N SER A 66 -19.84 13.42 -0.16
CA SER A 66 -19.85 14.45 0.90
C SER A 66 -20.23 13.90 2.28
N SER A 67 -20.98 12.79 2.34
CA SER A 67 -21.31 12.09 3.58
C SER A 67 -20.16 11.36 4.25
N GLY A 68 -18.99 11.23 3.57
CA GLY A 68 -17.83 10.50 4.06
C GLY A 68 -17.67 9.09 3.48
N PHE A 69 -18.65 8.54 2.77
CA PHE A 69 -18.47 7.27 2.06
C PHE A 69 -17.55 7.43 0.85
N TYR A 70 -16.74 6.42 0.58
CA TYR A 70 -15.87 6.37 -0.57
C TYR A 70 -15.76 4.97 -1.16
N LEU A 71 -15.41 4.92 -2.43
CA LEU A 71 -15.10 3.71 -3.20
C LEU A 71 -13.92 4.01 -4.10
N GLY A 72 -12.97 3.10 -4.21
CA GLY A 72 -11.83 3.28 -5.08
C GLY A 72 -11.38 1.98 -5.72
N MET A 73 -10.57 2.15 -6.75
CA MET A 73 -9.85 1.07 -7.42
C MET A 73 -8.43 1.54 -7.72
N TRP A 74 -7.47 0.66 -7.50
CA TRP A 74 -6.07 0.91 -7.82
C TRP A 74 -5.48 -0.33 -8.51
N GLY A 75 -4.38 -0.16 -9.23
CA GLY A 75 -3.69 -1.27 -9.85
C GLY A 75 -2.22 -0.99 -10.14
N SER A 76 -1.47 -2.07 -10.29
CA SER A 76 -0.04 -2.08 -10.62
C SER A 76 0.34 -3.34 -11.37
N ASN A 77 1.33 -3.23 -12.26
CA ASN A 77 2.02 -4.43 -12.70
C ASN A 77 2.84 -5.03 -11.54
N ILE A 78 2.90 -6.35 -11.51
CA ILE A 78 3.64 -7.15 -10.54
C ILE A 78 4.37 -8.31 -11.23
N SER A 79 5.31 -8.95 -10.52
CA SER A 79 5.96 -10.18 -11.00
C SER A 79 5.90 -11.32 -9.99
N TRP A 80 5.80 -11.05 -8.71
CA TRP A 80 5.99 -12.02 -7.63
C TRP A 80 5.18 -13.32 -7.75
N LEU A 81 3.98 -13.28 -8.34
CA LEU A 81 3.15 -14.47 -8.57
C LEU A 81 3.73 -15.42 -9.65
N ARG A 82 4.67 -14.89 -10.44
CA ARG A 82 5.39 -15.62 -11.51
C ARG A 82 6.86 -15.81 -11.19
N ASP A 83 7.34 -15.21 -10.11
CA ASP A 83 8.70 -15.41 -9.63
C ASP A 83 8.79 -16.73 -8.86
N ALA A 84 9.88 -17.47 -9.03
CA ALA A 84 10.09 -18.75 -8.37
C ALA A 84 10.25 -18.56 -6.85
N TRP A 85 9.36 -19.17 -6.07
CA TRP A 85 9.31 -19.03 -4.61
C TRP A 85 10.16 -20.07 -3.90
N GLY A 86 10.94 -19.61 -2.93
CA GLY A 86 11.79 -20.40 -2.04
C GLY A 86 13.27 -20.42 -2.45
N PRO A 87 14.18 -20.65 -1.49
CA PRO A 87 15.60 -20.80 -1.74
C PRO A 87 15.88 -21.99 -2.67
N GLY A 88 16.57 -21.72 -3.80
CA GLY A 88 16.89 -22.78 -4.79
C GLY A 88 15.71 -23.29 -5.60
N ALA A 89 14.57 -22.58 -5.60
CA ALA A 89 13.40 -22.96 -6.38
C ALA A 89 13.67 -22.95 -7.89
N THR A 90 13.01 -23.85 -8.61
CA THR A 90 12.99 -23.89 -10.07
C THR A 90 11.90 -22.98 -10.63
N GLU A 91 11.94 -22.68 -11.93
CA GLU A 91 10.93 -21.86 -12.63
C GLU A 91 9.48 -22.39 -12.50
N GLU A 92 9.29 -23.63 -12.10
CA GLU A 92 7.96 -24.21 -11.87
C GLU A 92 7.36 -23.90 -10.49
N ALA A 93 8.18 -23.44 -9.53
CA ALA A 93 7.74 -23.10 -8.17
C ALA A 93 7.12 -21.70 -8.10
N THR A 94 6.07 -21.47 -8.89
CA THR A 94 5.35 -20.17 -8.97
C THR A 94 3.90 -20.32 -8.54
N TYR A 95 3.30 -19.27 -7.98
CA TYR A 95 1.89 -19.27 -7.57
C TYR A 95 0.92 -19.38 -8.76
N TYR A 96 1.27 -18.83 -9.91
CA TYR A 96 0.41 -18.78 -11.10
C TYR A 96 1.06 -19.49 -12.28
N LYS A 97 0.24 -20.27 -12.99
CA LYS A 97 0.62 -20.94 -14.26
C LYS A 97 0.61 -19.95 -15.43
N LYS A 98 -0.36 -19.00 -15.43
CA LYS A 98 -0.58 -18.04 -16.51
C LYS A 98 -1.22 -16.76 -15.94
N GLY A 99 -0.84 -15.60 -16.46
CA GLY A 99 -1.26 -14.31 -15.90
C GLY A 99 -0.49 -13.99 -14.61
N GLY A 100 -1.11 -13.32 -13.65
CA GLY A 100 -0.48 -12.95 -12.38
C GLY A 100 0.54 -11.81 -12.51
N ASN A 101 0.41 -10.97 -13.53
CA ASN A 101 1.29 -9.83 -13.78
C ASN A 101 0.63 -8.50 -13.39
N LEU A 102 -0.59 -8.58 -12.85
CA LEU A 102 -1.41 -7.43 -12.49
C LEU A 102 -1.98 -7.65 -11.09
N GLU A 103 -1.93 -6.60 -10.28
CA GLU A 103 -2.67 -6.44 -9.04
C GLU A 103 -3.75 -5.40 -9.26
N LEU A 104 -4.97 -5.72 -8.84
CA LEU A 104 -6.11 -4.81 -8.81
C LEU A 104 -6.69 -4.81 -7.41
N ASP A 105 -6.78 -3.63 -6.82
CA ASP A 105 -7.31 -3.41 -5.49
C ASP A 105 -8.65 -2.68 -5.60
N ILE A 106 -9.68 -3.24 -4.99
CA ILE A 106 -11.00 -2.62 -4.88
C ILE A 106 -11.25 -2.35 -3.40
N TYR A 107 -11.48 -1.10 -3.06
CA TYR A 107 -11.66 -0.70 -1.67
C TYR A 107 -12.80 0.29 -1.50
N GLY A 108 -13.36 0.29 -0.31
CA GLY A 108 -14.39 1.25 0.06
C GLY A 108 -14.57 1.32 1.57
N GLY A 109 -15.15 2.41 2.02
CA GLY A 109 -15.28 2.65 3.44
C GLY A 109 -16.00 3.94 3.78
N TYR A 110 -15.78 4.36 5.01
CA TYR A 110 -16.31 5.59 5.57
C TYR A 110 -15.23 6.36 6.31
N ARG A 111 -15.11 7.67 5.99
CA ARG A 111 -14.24 8.63 6.66
C ARG A 111 -15.05 9.67 7.38
N TYR A 112 -14.56 10.04 8.56
CA TYR A 112 -15.12 11.15 9.30
C TYR A 112 -13.99 11.98 9.92
N ASN A 113 -14.04 13.29 9.70
CA ASN A 113 -13.12 14.25 10.30
C ASN A 113 -13.86 15.03 11.41
N PHE A 114 -13.30 14.99 12.60
CA PHE A 114 -13.84 15.78 13.73
C PHE A 114 -13.44 17.25 13.54
N SER A 115 -14.45 18.10 13.39
CA SER A 115 -14.24 19.53 13.16
C SER A 115 -13.27 20.14 14.18
N ASP A 116 -12.38 20.99 13.70
CA ASP A 116 -11.46 21.81 14.50
C ASP A 116 -10.41 21.06 15.36
N THR A 117 -10.43 19.73 15.35
CA THR A 117 -9.48 18.93 16.13
C THR A 117 -8.24 18.49 15.35
N GLY A 118 -8.35 18.40 14.03
CA GLY A 118 -7.36 17.77 13.16
C GLY A 118 -7.34 16.24 13.28
N LEU A 119 -8.31 15.65 14.00
CA LEU A 119 -8.49 14.21 14.17
C LEU A 119 -9.49 13.70 13.15
N GLY A 120 -9.24 12.51 12.62
CA GLY A 120 -10.14 11.80 11.73
C GLY A 120 -10.09 10.29 11.94
N ILE A 121 -11.15 9.63 11.52
CA ILE A 121 -11.24 8.17 11.47
C ILE A 121 -11.48 7.71 10.04
N ASP A 122 -11.01 6.50 9.72
CA ASP A 122 -11.26 5.82 8.45
C ASP A 122 -11.48 4.34 8.74
N VAL A 123 -12.59 3.78 8.29
CA VAL A 123 -12.91 2.36 8.40
C VAL A 123 -13.36 1.83 7.05
N GLY A 124 -12.91 0.65 6.68
CA GLY A 124 -13.25 0.13 5.36
C GLY A 124 -12.83 -1.31 5.14
N ALA A 125 -13.02 -1.72 3.90
CA ALA A 125 -12.63 -3.03 3.38
C ALA A 125 -11.80 -2.86 2.11
N LEU A 126 -10.91 -3.81 1.88
CA LEU A 126 -10.03 -3.86 0.71
C LEU A 126 -9.98 -5.29 0.19
N GLN A 127 -10.19 -5.46 -1.11
CA GLN A 127 -9.99 -6.69 -1.85
C GLN A 127 -8.79 -6.54 -2.76
N TYR A 128 -7.75 -7.34 -2.52
CA TYR A 128 -6.65 -7.57 -3.45
C TYR A 128 -7.09 -8.65 -4.44
N TRP A 129 -7.04 -8.35 -5.71
CA TRP A 129 -7.41 -9.27 -6.78
C TRP A 129 -6.26 -9.40 -7.79
N TYR A 130 -5.88 -10.65 -8.03
CA TYR A 130 -4.78 -11.02 -8.92
C TYR A 130 -5.32 -11.81 -10.11
N PRO A 131 -5.58 -11.19 -11.28
CA PRO A 131 -6.08 -11.88 -12.46
C PRO A 131 -5.08 -12.92 -13.00
N GLY A 132 -5.55 -14.14 -13.27
CA GLY A 132 -4.73 -15.18 -13.85
C GLY A 132 -5.18 -16.59 -13.49
N THR A 133 -4.35 -17.57 -13.83
CA THR A 133 -4.60 -18.98 -13.55
C THR A 133 -3.69 -19.46 -12.43
N GLU A 134 -4.25 -19.58 -11.25
CA GLU A 134 -3.58 -20.10 -10.07
C GLU A 134 -3.20 -21.58 -10.25
N ARG A 135 -2.18 -22.03 -9.51
CA ARG A 135 -1.86 -23.46 -9.43
C ARG A 135 -2.88 -24.24 -8.58
N GLY A 136 -3.52 -23.57 -7.62
CA GLY A 136 -4.59 -24.11 -6.79
C GLY A 136 -4.11 -24.97 -5.62
N ARG A 137 -5.02 -25.18 -4.66
CA ARG A 137 -4.76 -25.91 -3.41
C ARG A 137 -4.42 -27.39 -3.64
N GLU A 138 -4.97 -27.99 -4.69
CA GLU A 138 -4.69 -29.36 -5.08
C GLU A 138 -3.22 -29.60 -5.48
N ASN A 139 -2.51 -28.52 -5.80
CA ASN A 139 -1.09 -28.54 -6.10
C ASN A 139 -0.23 -27.98 -4.94
N GLY A 140 -0.81 -27.81 -3.74
CA GLY A 140 -0.10 -27.31 -2.56
C GLY A 140 0.04 -25.78 -2.49
N TRP A 141 -0.78 -25.02 -3.24
CA TRP A 141 -0.71 -23.56 -3.27
C TRP A 141 -1.96 -22.91 -2.67
N ALA A 142 -1.79 -22.01 -1.72
CA ALA A 142 -2.86 -21.14 -1.24
C ALA A 142 -3.19 -20.05 -2.27
N LYS A 143 -4.37 -19.45 -2.18
CA LYS A 143 -4.77 -18.37 -3.08
C LYS A 143 -4.05 -17.07 -2.75
N ALA A 144 -3.73 -16.29 -3.78
CA ALA A 144 -3.15 -14.96 -3.59
C ALA A 144 -4.21 -13.90 -3.27
N ASN A 145 -5.43 -14.02 -3.80
CA ASN A 145 -6.51 -13.06 -3.55
C ASN A 145 -6.78 -12.93 -2.04
N THR A 146 -6.85 -11.68 -1.57
CA THR A 146 -6.90 -11.38 -0.14
C THR A 146 -7.97 -10.33 0.14
N THR A 147 -8.73 -10.52 1.21
CA THR A 147 -9.69 -9.52 1.71
C THR A 147 -9.28 -9.07 3.10
N GLU A 148 -9.20 -7.76 3.29
CA GLU A 148 -8.94 -7.13 4.58
C GLU A 148 -10.06 -6.19 5.02
N LEU A 149 -10.28 -6.11 6.33
CA LEU A 149 -10.96 -4.99 6.96
C LEU A 149 -9.92 -4.12 7.64
N TYR A 150 -10.13 -2.81 7.65
CA TYR A 150 -9.19 -1.90 8.28
C TYR A 150 -9.87 -0.78 9.07
N GLY A 151 -9.11 -0.24 10.02
CA GLY A 151 -9.42 0.96 10.76
C GLY A 151 -8.20 1.83 10.93
N ALA A 152 -8.37 3.15 10.80
CA ALA A 152 -7.29 4.11 11.00
C ALA A 152 -7.74 5.32 11.81
N LEU A 153 -6.78 5.86 12.55
CA LEU A 153 -6.84 7.17 13.20
C LEU A 153 -5.87 8.10 12.50
N ASN A 154 -6.32 9.29 12.15
CA ASN A 154 -5.54 10.29 11.47
C ASN A 154 -5.46 11.54 12.35
N TYR A 155 -4.29 12.11 12.49
CA TYR A 155 -4.08 13.36 13.19
C TYR A 155 -3.08 14.23 12.43
N LYS A 156 -3.57 15.28 11.76
CA LYS A 156 -2.74 16.15 10.92
C LYS A 156 -1.92 15.34 9.90
N TRP A 157 -0.62 15.26 10.09
CA TRP A 157 0.35 14.54 9.25
C TRP A 157 0.72 13.14 9.78
N ALA A 158 0.02 12.65 10.80
CA ALA A 158 0.24 11.32 11.38
C ALA A 158 -0.98 10.42 11.19
N GLN A 159 -0.74 9.14 10.92
CA GLN A 159 -1.76 8.10 10.84
C GLN A 159 -1.30 6.87 11.60
N ALA A 160 -2.21 6.26 12.36
CA ALA A 160 -2.09 4.89 12.85
C ALA A 160 -3.19 4.05 12.23
N LYS A 161 -2.83 2.91 11.61
CA LYS A 161 -3.79 2.04 10.92
C LYS A 161 -3.54 0.59 11.29
N ILE A 162 -4.62 -0.19 11.37
CA ILE A 162 -4.59 -1.64 11.46
C ILE A 162 -5.46 -2.23 10.36
N SER A 163 -4.94 -3.26 9.69
CA SER A 163 -5.65 -4.04 8.68
C SER A 163 -5.62 -5.51 9.09
N GLY A 164 -6.76 -6.17 9.06
CA GLY A 164 -6.91 -7.59 9.42
C GLY A 164 -7.46 -8.41 8.28
N VAL A 165 -6.83 -9.53 7.97
CA VAL A 165 -7.27 -10.48 6.96
C VAL A 165 -8.53 -11.22 7.42
N VAL A 166 -9.55 -11.25 6.55
CA VAL A 166 -10.82 -11.96 6.78
C VAL A 166 -11.06 -13.09 5.78
N SER A 167 -10.29 -13.14 4.68
CA SER A 167 -10.29 -14.27 3.74
C SER A 167 -9.59 -15.50 4.32
N GLU A 168 -9.83 -16.67 3.75
CA GLU A 168 -9.16 -17.92 4.17
C GLU A 168 -7.67 -17.92 3.84
N ASP A 169 -7.33 -17.35 2.69
CA ASP A 169 -5.97 -17.23 2.18
C ASP A 169 -5.60 -15.75 2.07
N ALA A 170 -4.30 -15.45 2.12
CA ALA A 170 -3.76 -14.11 1.98
C ALA A 170 -2.38 -14.18 1.29
N TRP A 171 -2.24 -13.57 0.11
CA TRP A 171 -0.97 -13.45 -0.65
C TRP A 171 -0.24 -14.78 -0.82
N GLY A 172 -0.98 -15.87 -1.04
CA GLY A 172 -0.41 -17.21 -1.17
C GLY A 172 -0.14 -17.94 0.14
N TRP A 173 -0.46 -17.32 1.28
CA TRP A 173 -0.41 -17.94 2.62
C TRP A 173 -1.80 -18.36 3.06
N GLY A 174 -1.92 -19.50 3.72
CA GLY A 174 -3.21 -19.97 4.21
C GLY A 174 -3.40 -21.47 4.06
N LYS A 175 -4.64 -21.89 3.80
CA LYS A 175 -5.01 -23.30 3.72
C LYS A 175 -4.55 -23.93 2.42
N TYR A 176 -3.62 -24.88 2.49
CA TYR A 176 -3.13 -25.65 1.35
C TYR A 176 -2.85 -27.11 1.76
N GLN A 177 -2.46 -27.95 0.80
CA GLN A 177 -2.25 -29.37 1.05
C GLN A 177 -1.23 -29.61 2.17
N GLY A 178 -1.66 -30.23 3.28
CA GLY A 178 -0.85 -30.51 4.46
C GLY A 178 -0.91 -29.43 5.56
N TYR A 179 -1.56 -28.29 5.32
CA TYR A 179 -1.79 -27.25 6.31
C TYR A 179 -3.29 -26.96 6.42
N ASP A 180 -3.82 -27.05 7.63
CA ASP A 180 -5.26 -26.90 7.87
C ASP A 180 -5.63 -25.49 8.39
N LYS A 181 -4.64 -24.66 8.66
CA LYS A 181 -4.82 -23.32 9.15
C LYS A 181 -5.06 -22.33 8.01
N ASN A 182 -5.94 -21.37 8.25
CA ASN A 182 -6.25 -20.30 7.29
C ASN A 182 -5.53 -19.00 7.67
N ALA A 183 -5.53 -18.02 6.76
CA ALA A 183 -4.85 -16.74 6.97
C ALA A 183 -5.66 -15.76 7.84
N ARG A 184 -6.88 -16.10 8.28
CA ARG A 184 -7.69 -15.22 9.12
C ARG A 184 -6.98 -14.90 10.42
N GLY A 185 -6.99 -13.63 10.81
CA GLY A 185 -6.27 -13.14 11.99
C GLY A 185 -4.85 -12.66 11.67
N THR A 186 -4.35 -12.88 10.46
CA THR A 186 -3.18 -12.16 9.95
C THR A 186 -3.49 -10.67 9.95
N TYR A 187 -2.59 -9.84 10.48
CA TYR A 187 -2.82 -8.40 10.54
C TYR A 187 -1.57 -7.60 10.17
N TYR A 188 -1.80 -6.35 9.80
CA TYR A 188 -0.78 -5.36 9.57
C TYR A 188 -1.10 -4.10 10.37
N ALA A 189 -0.22 -3.76 11.31
CA ALA A 189 -0.35 -2.56 12.15
C ALA A 189 0.75 -1.58 11.78
N GLU A 190 0.37 -0.34 11.42
CA GLU A 190 1.27 0.63 10.83
C GLU A 190 1.12 2.03 11.43
N ILE A 191 2.24 2.76 11.45
CA ILE A 191 2.31 4.19 11.73
C ILE A 191 2.95 4.86 10.53
N ASN A 192 2.25 5.85 9.99
CA ASN A 192 2.66 6.67 8.86
C ASN A 192 2.79 8.13 9.29
N LEU A 193 3.91 8.76 8.99
CA LEU A 193 4.11 10.18 9.24
C LEU A 193 4.53 10.88 7.94
N THR A 194 3.86 12.00 7.64
CA THR A 194 4.13 12.84 6.48
C THR A 194 4.41 14.28 6.90
N PRO A 195 5.47 14.52 7.71
CA PRO A 195 5.75 15.86 8.25
C PRO A 195 5.94 16.87 7.13
N PRO A 196 5.28 18.05 7.21
CA PRO A 196 5.34 19.10 6.18
C PRO A 196 6.64 19.92 6.32
N ILE A 197 7.75 19.32 5.95
CA ILE A 197 9.11 19.87 6.14
C ILE A 197 9.24 21.25 5.48
N GLY A 198 8.71 21.40 4.26
CA GLY A 198 8.75 22.66 3.53
C GLY A 198 8.06 23.81 4.26
N GLU A 199 6.96 23.54 4.97
CA GLU A 199 6.28 24.55 5.80
C GLU A 199 7.10 24.91 7.04
N TRP A 200 7.68 23.91 7.72
CA TRP A 200 8.46 24.11 8.94
C TRP A 200 9.74 24.94 8.73
N VAL A 201 10.33 24.83 7.53
CA VAL A 201 11.55 25.59 7.19
C VAL A 201 11.26 26.92 6.46
N GLY A 202 10.00 27.35 6.39
CA GLY A 202 9.61 28.65 5.81
C GLY A 202 9.43 28.64 4.28
N GLY A 203 9.31 27.48 3.63
CA GLY A 203 9.02 27.38 2.20
C GLY A 203 10.23 27.60 1.30
N GLY A 204 10.15 28.55 0.37
CA GLY A 204 11.19 28.81 -0.62
C GLY A 204 11.44 27.63 -1.55
N ALA A 205 12.68 27.23 -1.77
CA ALA A 205 13.04 26.08 -2.60
C ALA A 205 12.49 24.74 -2.07
N LEU A 206 12.15 24.68 -0.77
CA LEU A 206 11.58 23.50 -0.12
C LEU A 206 10.06 23.52 0.00
N ALA A 207 9.39 24.54 -0.57
CA ALA A 207 7.92 24.55 -0.64
C ALA A 207 7.39 23.25 -1.26
N GLY A 208 6.34 22.67 -0.64
CA GLY A 208 5.75 21.40 -1.06
C GLY A 208 6.55 20.15 -0.71
N VAL A 209 7.67 20.28 0.03
CA VAL A 209 8.43 19.11 0.50
C VAL A 209 7.78 18.52 1.76
N THR A 210 7.50 17.22 1.72
CA THR A 210 7.04 16.43 2.87
C THR A 210 7.98 15.27 3.14
N GLY A 211 8.09 14.89 4.40
CA GLY A 211 8.76 13.66 4.80
C GLY A 211 7.90 12.42 4.48
N ILE A 212 8.55 11.28 4.37
CA ILE A 212 7.94 9.96 4.30
C ILE A 212 8.59 9.15 5.42
N VAL A 213 7.85 8.85 6.48
CA VAL A 213 8.32 8.01 7.58
C VAL A 213 7.26 6.95 7.88
N HIS A 214 7.68 5.70 7.91
CA HIS A 214 6.79 4.59 8.13
C HIS A 214 7.47 3.50 8.93
N VAL A 215 6.72 2.88 9.81
CA VAL A 215 7.07 1.64 10.50
C VAL A 215 5.82 0.82 10.68
N ALA A 216 5.94 -0.50 10.46
CA ALA A 216 4.80 -1.38 10.60
C ALA A 216 5.22 -2.81 10.98
N ARG A 217 4.26 -3.56 11.51
CA ARG A 217 4.38 -4.99 11.79
C ARG A 217 3.37 -5.77 10.96
N GLN A 218 3.87 -6.67 10.12
CA GLN A 218 3.10 -7.74 9.50
C GLN A 218 3.16 -8.98 10.39
N GLU A 219 2.03 -9.40 10.92
CA GLU A 219 1.91 -10.61 11.72
C GLU A 219 1.04 -11.62 11.00
N PHE A 220 1.61 -12.78 10.69
CA PHE A 220 0.86 -13.89 10.12
C PHE A 220 0.30 -14.76 11.24
N SER A 221 -0.97 -15.13 11.13
CA SER A 221 -1.68 -15.98 12.12
C SER A 221 -1.05 -17.38 12.22
N GLU A 222 -0.38 -17.81 11.16
CA GLU A 222 0.32 -19.09 11.08
C GLU A 222 1.80 -18.93 11.49
N SER A 223 2.11 -19.24 12.75
CA SER A 223 3.44 -19.07 13.31
C SER A 223 4.49 -20.04 12.74
N ASP A 224 4.06 -21.23 12.31
CA ASP A 224 4.97 -22.29 11.83
C ASP A 224 5.67 -21.89 10.52
N MET A 225 5.09 -20.98 9.77
CA MET A 225 5.66 -20.49 8.52
C MET A 225 6.72 -19.40 8.70
N ASN A 226 6.86 -18.86 9.93
CA ASN A 226 7.89 -17.88 10.28
C ASN A 226 7.96 -16.68 9.31
N ALA A 227 6.79 -16.25 8.84
CA ALA A 227 6.63 -15.24 7.79
C ALA A 227 6.48 -13.81 8.31
N SER A 228 6.25 -13.64 9.63
CA SER A 228 6.03 -12.33 10.26
C SER A 228 7.29 -11.48 10.26
N TYR A 229 7.13 -10.17 10.00
CA TYR A 229 8.25 -9.23 9.93
C TYR A 229 7.81 -7.81 10.29
N THR A 230 8.79 -6.95 10.54
CA THR A 230 8.61 -5.51 10.68
C THR A 230 9.19 -4.82 9.45
N ASP A 231 8.50 -3.84 8.88
CA ASP A 231 9.04 -3.03 7.80
C ASP A 231 9.11 -1.55 8.18
N TYR A 232 9.95 -0.84 7.44
CA TYR A 232 10.17 0.59 7.64
C TYR A 232 10.46 1.29 6.32
N LYS A 233 10.13 2.59 6.27
CA LYS A 233 10.37 3.44 5.12
C LYS A 233 10.76 4.84 5.59
N LEU A 234 11.76 5.41 4.91
CA LEU A 234 12.21 6.78 5.13
C LEU A 234 12.48 7.46 3.80
N GLY A 235 11.94 8.65 3.60
CA GLY A 235 12.11 9.36 2.34
C GLY A 235 11.58 10.78 2.35
N LEU A 236 11.55 11.36 1.16
CA LEU A 236 11.03 12.68 0.89
C LEU A 236 10.20 12.67 -0.39
N GLN A 237 9.21 13.54 -0.41
CA GLN A 237 8.41 13.84 -1.58
C GLN A 237 8.32 15.34 -1.76
N LYS A 238 8.31 15.81 -3.00
CA LYS A 238 7.99 17.19 -3.35
C LYS A 238 6.77 17.25 -4.26
N ALA A 239 5.77 17.97 -3.81
CA ALA A 239 4.59 18.31 -4.60
C ALA A 239 4.88 19.58 -5.41
N PHE A 240 4.50 19.56 -6.69
CA PHE A 240 4.58 20.68 -7.62
C PHE A 240 3.19 21.13 -8.01
N ASP A 241 3.09 22.37 -8.50
CA ASP A 241 1.85 22.88 -9.06
C ASP A 241 1.34 21.96 -10.18
N GLY A 242 0.01 21.87 -10.28
CA GLY A 242 -0.63 21.00 -11.27
C GLY A 242 -0.68 19.52 -10.86
N GLY A 243 -0.41 19.15 -9.60
CA GLY A 243 -0.61 17.79 -9.07
C GLY A 243 0.50 16.80 -9.41
N VAL A 244 1.68 17.26 -9.83
CA VAL A 244 2.86 16.38 -10.03
C VAL A 244 3.61 16.22 -8.71
N ASN A 245 3.96 14.99 -8.38
CA ASN A 245 4.76 14.65 -7.21
C ASN A 245 6.03 13.90 -7.65
N LEU A 246 7.17 14.30 -7.15
CA LEU A 246 8.42 13.57 -7.26
C LEU A 246 8.82 13.09 -5.87
N GLY A 247 9.17 11.84 -5.73
CA GLY A 247 9.59 11.30 -4.44
C GLY A 247 10.65 10.23 -4.56
N ALA A 248 11.35 10.05 -3.45
CA ALA A 248 12.26 8.93 -3.26
C ALA A 248 12.24 8.50 -1.80
N TYR A 249 12.33 7.20 -1.59
CA TYR A 249 12.40 6.62 -0.26
C TYR A 249 13.29 5.38 -0.23
N TRP A 250 13.82 5.13 0.93
CA TRP A 250 14.47 3.89 1.28
C TRP A 250 13.55 3.05 2.15
N THR A 251 13.53 1.74 1.92
CA THR A 251 12.72 0.78 2.65
C THR A 251 13.50 -0.49 2.92
N GLY A 252 13.07 -1.24 3.94
CA GLY A 252 13.60 -2.53 4.26
C GLY A 252 12.75 -3.24 5.29
N THR A 253 13.13 -4.46 5.61
CA THR A 253 12.45 -5.27 6.61
C THR A 253 13.41 -5.78 7.68
N SER A 254 12.86 -6.11 8.84
CA SER A 254 13.52 -6.86 9.90
C SER A 254 12.68 -8.09 10.23
N GLY A 255 13.26 -9.27 10.12
CA GLY A 255 12.58 -10.54 10.37
C GLY A 255 11.96 -11.20 9.14
N ALA A 256 11.99 -10.58 7.95
CA ALA A 256 11.62 -11.26 6.70
C ALA A 256 12.71 -12.29 6.34
N LYS A 257 12.48 -13.55 6.70
CA LYS A 257 13.47 -14.62 6.56
C LYS A 257 13.50 -15.18 5.14
N ASP A 258 14.68 -15.62 4.70
CA ASP A 258 14.90 -16.19 3.36
C ASP A 258 13.97 -17.37 3.06
N ALA A 259 13.73 -18.25 4.04
CA ALA A 259 12.84 -19.38 3.87
C ALA A 259 11.42 -19.01 3.42
N SER A 260 10.94 -17.83 3.80
CA SER A 260 9.58 -17.34 3.52
C SER A 260 9.53 -16.30 2.40
N TRP A 261 10.59 -15.52 2.24
CA TRP A 261 10.58 -14.31 1.41
C TRP A 261 11.64 -14.29 0.30
N THR A 262 12.14 -15.46 -0.12
CA THR A 262 13.03 -15.56 -1.28
C THR A 262 12.23 -15.85 -2.55
N TYR A 263 12.42 -15.00 -3.55
CA TYR A 263 11.86 -15.13 -4.89
C TYR A 263 12.99 -14.93 -5.90
N ASN A 264 13.05 -15.76 -6.94
CA ASN A 264 14.14 -15.77 -7.92
C ASN A 264 15.55 -15.76 -7.28
N GLY A 265 15.70 -16.46 -6.14
CA GLY A 265 16.96 -16.56 -5.42
C GLY A 265 17.36 -15.32 -4.62
N LYS A 266 16.45 -14.33 -4.42
CA LYS A 266 16.70 -13.11 -3.65
C LYS A 266 15.62 -12.89 -2.60
N ASN A 267 16.01 -12.43 -1.43
CA ASN A 267 15.03 -11.97 -0.44
C ASN A 267 14.38 -10.65 -0.91
N ILE A 268 13.05 -10.68 -1.08
CA ILE A 268 12.31 -9.52 -1.56
C ILE A 268 12.10 -8.43 -0.50
N GLY A 269 12.41 -8.70 0.76
CA GLY A 269 12.37 -7.76 1.89
C GLY A 269 13.71 -7.09 2.21
N GLU A 270 14.76 -7.32 1.42
CA GLU A 270 16.03 -6.61 1.58
C GLU A 270 15.87 -5.11 1.36
N SER A 271 16.71 -4.35 2.07
CA SER A 271 16.72 -2.89 1.98
C SER A 271 17.01 -2.40 0.57
N THR A 272 16.20 -1.45 0.11
CA THR A 272 16.29 -0.92 -1.26
C THR A 272 15.76 0.51 -1.34
N GLY A 273 16.18 1.24 -2.38
CA GLY A 273 15.68 2.57 -2.71
C GLY A 273 14.63 2.54 -3.81
N THR A 274 13.62 3.39 -3.70
CA THR A 274 12.60 3.61 -4.73
C THR A 274 12.49 5.09 -5.04
N ALA A 275 12.50 5.44 -6.33
CA ALA A 275 12.17 6.78 -6.81
C ALA A 275 10.90 6.72 -7.67
N TYR A 276 10.14 7.80 -7.69
CA TYR A 276 8.90 7.85 -8.46
C TYR A 276 8.53 9.25 -8.93
N ILE A 277 7.74 9.27 -9.98
CA ILE A 277 6.97 10.42 -10.44
C ILE A 277 5.51 10.01 -10.48
N GLN A 278 4.64 10.84 -9.92
CA GLN A 278 3.19 10.61 -9.91
C GLN A 278 2.45 11.88 -10.27
N LYS A 279 1.33 11.71 -10.97
CA LYS A 279 0.39 12.78 -11.31
C LYS A 279 -0.97 12.45 -10.70
N THR A 280 -1.55 13.42 -10.01
CA THR A 280 -2.94 13.42 -9.55
C THR A 280 -3.75 14.44 -10.36
N PHE A 281 -5.00 14.10 -10.70
CA PHE A 281 -5.91 14.91 -11.50
C PHE A 281 -7.17 15.26 -10.69
#